data_ea98dea7a177e62e0cba7fd5afec81a7
#
_entry.id   ea98dea7a177e62e0cba7fd5afec81a7
#
_cell.length_a   1.000
_cell.length_b   1.000
_cell.length_c   1.000
_cell.angle_alpha   90.00
_cell.angle_beta   90.00
_cell.angle_gamma   90.00
#
_symmetry.space_group_name_H-M   'P 1'
#
loop_
_entity.id
_entity.type
_entity.pdbx_description
1 polymer ?
#
loop_
_entity_poly.entity_id
_entity_poly.type
_entity_poly.pdbx_seq_one_letter_code
_entity_poly.pdbx_strand_id
1 'polypeptide(L)'
;MDKFVSQTETSLKKKKRRWTPKGRQVEDKYLDEVSKLFSGLIFKRDELIEYLHILQDKFGVLYDKHLVALSTIINLPLSEIYEVATFYAHFNIVKDSKDYNPVNVVRVCESLTCELFGAHKLLQDIKKLENKNIKVVPGPCMGR
;
A
#
# COMPACT_ATOMS: atom_id res chain seq x y z
N MET A 1 -72.16 -16.22 5.51
CA MET A 1 -71.06 -17.13 5.67
C MET A 1 -70.13 -16.81 4.49
N ASP A 2 -69.11 -16.11 4.67
CA ASP A 2 -67.77 -16.34 5.04
C ASP A 2 -67.01 -15.05 5.19
N LYS A 3 -66.52 -14.87 6.39
CA LYS A 3 -65.52 -13.86 6.71
C LYS A 3 -64.16 -14.40 6.25
N PHE A 4 -63.53 -13.79 5.27
CA PHE A 4 -62.15 -14.09 4.95
C PHE A 4 -61.25 -12.92 5.30
N VAL A 5 -60.44 -13.21 6.23
CA VAL A 5 -59.33 -12.56 6.89
C VAL A 5 -58.55 -11.61 5.98
N SER A 6 -58.51 -10.34 6.35
CA SER A 6 -57.53 -9.38 5.85
C SER A 6 -56.15 -9.74 6.40
N GLN A 7 -55.30 -10.25 5.54
CA GLN A 7 -53.89 -10.41 5.86
C GLN A 7 -53.22 -9.03 5.90
N THR A 8 -52.82 -8.65 7.09
CA THR A 8 -51.98 -7.49 7.34
C THR A 8 -50.61 -7.71 6.69
N GLU A 9 -50.38 -7.06 5.58
CA GLU A 9 -49.01 -6.90 5.02
C GLU A 9 -48.19 -6.07 5.99
N THR A 10 -47.45 -6.72 6.87
CA THR A 10 -46.36 -6.12 7.64
C THR A 10 -45.23 -5.86 6.68
N SER A 11 -45.24 -4.66 6.08
CA SER A 11 -44.14 -4.07 5.36
C SER A 11 -42.92 -4.00 6.31
N LEU A 12 -42.07 -5.01 6.19
CA LEU A 12 -40.73 -4.99 6.77
C LEU A 12 -39.93 -3.85 6.14
N LYS A 13 -40.02 -2.66 6.72
CA LYS A 13 -39.12 -1.55 6.42
C LYS A 13 -37.70 -2.04 6.63
N LYS A 14 -37.01 -2.46 5.55
CA LYS A 14 -35.57 -2.68 5.56
C LYS A 14 -34.91 -1.41 6.10
N LYS A 15 -34.47 -1.43 7.37
CA LYS A 15 -33.59 -0.41 7.91
C LYS A 15 -32.41 -0.32 6.96
N LYS A 16 -32.31 0.79 6.20
CA LYS A 16 -31.10 1.12 5.45
C LYS A 16 -29.97 1.12 6.50
N ARG A 17 -29.13 0.08 6.49
CA ARG A 17 -27.90 0.08 7.27
C ARG A 17 -27.16 1.34 6.85
N ARG A 18 -27.00 2.28 7.79
CA ARG A 18 -26.07 3.39 7.61
C ARG A 18 -24.72 2.73 7.39
N TRP A 19 -24.29 2.73 6.14
CA TRP A 19 -22.95 2.26 5.78
C TRP A 19 -21.97 3.29 6.33
N THR A 20 -21.43 3.03 7.51
CA THR A 20 -20.27 3.76 8.02
C THR A 20 -19.06 3.03 7.45
N PRO A 21 -18.21 3.69 6.68
CA PRO A 21 -17.00 3.06 6.15
C PRO A 21 -16.17 2.55 7.33
N LYS A 22 -15.95 1.24 7.36
CA LYS A 22 -15.10 0.61 8.35
C LYS A 22 -13.65 0.77 7.87
N GLY A 23 -12.76 1.23 8.74
CA GLY A 23 -11.35 1.38 8.43
C GLY A 23 -10.86 2.83 8.48
N ARG A 24 -9.65 3.05 8.00
CA ARG A 24 -9.07 4.39 7.92
C ARG A 24 -9.85 5.25 6.94
N GLN A 25 -10.20 6.44 7.39
CA GLN A 25 -10.85 7.44 6.54
C GLN A 25 -9.81 8.09 5.64
N VAL A 26 -10.19 8.32 4.39
CA VAL A 26 -9.34 9.04 3.43
C VAL A 26 -9.41 10.53 3.78
N GLU A 27 -8.25 11.19 3.84
CA GLU A 27 -8.17 12.65 3.90
C GLU A 27 -8.21 13.21 2.46
N ASP A 28 -9.05 14.20 2.21
CA ASP A 28 -9.27 14.79 0.86
C ASP A 28 -7.96 15.24 0.20
N LYS A 29 -7.02 15.75 0.99
CA LYS A 29 -5.70 16.16 0.51
C LYS A 29 -4.95 15.05 -0.21
N TYR A 30 -4.87 13.86 0.41
CA TYR A 30 -4.16 12.71 -0.20
C TYR A 30 -4.94 12.10 -1.35
N LEU A 31 -6.27 12.19 -1.30
CA LEU A 31 -7.11 11.78 -2.42
C LEU A 31 -6.82 12.63 -3.66
N ASP A 32 -6.73 13.95 -3.49
CA ASP A 32 -6.42 14.88 -4.58
C ASP A 32 -5.00 14.70 -5.12
N GLU A 33 -4.01 14.49 -4.24
CA GLU A 33 -2.62 14.22 -4.63
C GLU A 33 -2.50 12.96 -5.48
N VAL A 34 -3.12 11.86 -5.03
CA VAL A 34 -3.09 10.59 -5.74
C VAL A 34 -3.93 10.65 -7.02
N SER A 35 -5.11 11.29 -7.00
CA SER A 35 -5.95 11.45 -8.20
C SER A 35 -5.24 12.23 -9.30
N LYS A 36 -4.50 13.28 -8.95
CA LYS A 36 -3.70 14.06 -9.92
C LYS A 36 -2.58 13.22 -10.53
N LEU A 37 -1.93 12.37 -9.72
CA LEU A 37 -0.86 11.52 -10.19
C LEU A 37 -1.33 10.48 -11.20
N PHE A 38 -2.54 9.96 -11.00
CA PHE A 38 -3.15 8.94 -11.86
C PHE A 38 -4.16 9.50 -12.86
N SER A 39 -4.18 10.82 -13.08
CA SER A 39 -5.12 11.44 -14.02
C SER A 39 -4.96 10.88 -15.44
N GLY A 40 -6.06 10.38 -16.01
CA GLY A 40 -6.08 9.83 -17.37
C GLY A 40 -5.79 8.33 -17.45
N LEU A 41 -5.52 7.62 -16.35
CA LEU A 41 -5.35 6.18 -16.34
C LEU A 41 -6.70 5.46 -16.14
N ILE A 42 -6.89 4.36 -16.85
CA ILE A 42 -7.99 3.41 -16.61
C ILE A 42 -7.48 2.40 -15.60
N PHE A 43 -8.07 2.40 -14.40
CA PHE A 43 -7.62 1.50 -13.35
C PHE A 43 -8.00 0.06 -13.59
N LYS A 44 -7.01 -0.83 -13.49
CA LYS A 44 -7.16 -2.26 -13.54
C LYS A 44 -6.49 -2.91 -12.34
N ARG A 45 -7.08 -3.99 -11.84
CA ARG A 45 -6.56 -4.70 -10.66
C ARG A 45 -5.19 -5.33 -10.90
N ASP A 46 -4.95 -5.84 -12.10
CA ASP A 46 -3.69 -6.47 -12.53
C ASP A 46 -2.51 -5.50 -12.61
N GLU A 47 -2.78 -4.20 -12.70
CA GLU A 47 -1.77 -3.15 -12.73
C GLU A 47 -1.44 -2.58 -11.34
N LEU A 48 -1.89 -3.20 -10.23
CA LEU A 48 -1.67 -2.69 -8.88
C LEU A 48 -0.20 -2.45 -8.56
N ILE A 49 0.69 -3.32 -9.01
CA ILE A 49 2.14 -3.19 -8.79
C ILE A 49 2.67 -1.91 -9.45
N GLU A 50 2.22 -1.60 -10.65
CA GLU A 50 2.60 -0.39 -11.38
C GLU A 50 2.16 0.87 -10.62
N TYR A 51 0.95 0.87 -10.06
CA TYR A 51 0.49 2.01 -9.25
C TYR A 51 1.33 2.20 -7.98
N LEU A 52 1.76 1.12 -7.35
CA LEU A 52 2.67 1.18 -6.21
C LEU A 52 4.06 1.71 -6.60
N HIS A 53 4.58 1.34 -7.78
CA HIS A 53 5.82 1.91 -8.33
C HIS A 53 5.69 3.40 -8.57
N ILE A 54 4.64 3.85 -9.26
CA ILE A 54 4.38 5.27 -9.53
C ILE A 54 4.31 6.08 -8.22
N LEU A 55 3.64 5.55 -7.19
CA LEU A 55 3.59 6.20 -5.88
C LEU A 55 4.97 6.26 -5.22
N GLN A 56 5.71 5.16 -5.21
CA GLN A 56 7.02 5.12 -4.58
C GLN A 56 8.03 6.01 -5.32
N ASP A 57 8.02 6.04 -6.64
CA ASP A 57 8.89 6.89 -7.45
C ASP A 57 8.61 8.37 -7.21
N LYS A 58 7.32 8.73 -7.03
CA LYS A 58 6.92 10.10 -6.77
C LYS A 58 7.27 10.59 -5.37
N PHE A 59 7.04 9.74 -4.36
CA PHE A 59 7.15 10.14 -2.95
C PHE A 59 8.37 9.53 -2.25
N GLY A 60 9.16 8.70 -2.93
CA GLY A 60 10.33 8.00 -2.39
C GLY A 60 10.00 6.80 -1.50
N VAL A 61 8.79 6.77 -0.94
CA VAL A 61 8.25 5.71 -0.08
C VAL A 61 6.73 5.60 -0.26
N LEU A 62 6.16 4.51 0.19
CA LEU A 62 4.70 4.32 0.24
C LEU A 62 4.17 4.78 1.60
N TYR A 63 3.55 5.96 1.66
CA TYR A 63 2.88 6.40 2.88
C TYR A 63 1.52 5.72 3.05
N ASP A 64 1.21 5.30 4.26
CA ASP A 64 -0.08 4.70 4.62
C ASP A 64 -1.29 5.49 4.07
N LYS A 65 -1.24 6.82 4.15
CA LYS A 65 -2.32 7.71 3.69
C LYS A 65 -2.52 7.67 2.18
N HIS A 66 -1.43 7.56 1.42
CA HIS A 66 -1.51 7.40 -0.04
C HIS A 66 -2.07 6.03 -0.42
N LEU A 67 -1.74 4.96 0.33
CA LEU A 67 -2.31 3.63 0.10
C LEU A 67 -3.82 3.60 0.38
N VAL A 68 -4.28 4.33 1.42
CA VAL A 68 -5.72 4.49 1.70
C VAL A 68 -6.41 5.27 0.57
N ALA A 69 -5.81 6.35 0.08
CA ALA A 69 -6.33 7.10 -1.06
C ALA A 69 -6.37 6.24 -2.33
N LEU A 70 -5.30 5.49 -2.63
CA LEU A 70 -5.24 4.56 -3.75
C LEU A 70 -6.36 3.52 -3.66
N SER A 71 -6.57 2.90 -2.49
CA SER A 71 -7.64 1.93 -2.23
C SER A 71 -9.03 2.48 -2.62
N THR A 72 -9.27 3.73 -2.32
CA THR A 72 -10.54 4.40 -2.64
C THR A 72 -10.67 4.67 -4.14
N ILE A 73 -9.60 5.13 -4.80
CA ILE A 73 -9.60 5.49 -6.21
C ILE A 73 -9.78 4.25 -7.10
N ILE A 74 -9.03 3.18 -6.83
CA ILE A 74 -9.08 1.95 -7.64
C ILE A 74 -10.17 0.97 -7.19
N ASN A 75 -10.89 1.31 -6.11
CA ASN A 75 -11.95 0.49 -5.51
C ASN A 75 -11.50 -0.94 -5.15
N LEU A 76 -10.28 -1.06 -4.60
CA LEU A 76 -9.73 -2.30 -4.06
C LEU A 76 -9.67 -2.25 -2.52
N PRO A 77 -9.84 -3.38 -1.83
CA PRO A 77 -9.66 -3.44 -0.38
C PRO A 77 -8.24 -3.03 0.01
N LEU A 78 -8.13 -2.21 1.06
CA LEU A 78 -6.81 -1.77 1.56
C LEU A 78 -5.92 -2.96 1.96
N SER A 79 -6.49 -4.05 2.47
CA SER A 79 -5.78 -5.29 2.80
C SER A 79 -5.05 -5.87 1.59
N GLU A 80 -5.69 -5.92 0.43
CA GLU A 80 -5.10 -6.43 -0.80
C GLU A 80 -3.92 -5.57 -1.26
N ILE A 81 -4.05 -4.24 -1.17
CA ILE A 81 -2.96 -3.32 -1.48
C ILE A 81 -1.77 -3.53 -0.55
N TYR A 82 -2.05 -3.70 0.76
CA TYR A 82 -1.00 -3.98 1.74
C TYR A 82 -0.33 -5.35 1.54
N GLU A 83 -1.08 -6.38 1.18
CA GLU A 83 -0.54 -7.70 0.86
C GLU A 83 0.50 -7.60 -0.26
N VAL A 84 0.16 -6.92 -1.35
CA VAL A 84 1.09 -6.73 -2.47
C VAL A 84 2.27 -5.84 -2.06
N ALA A 85 2.02 -4.71 -1.41
CA ALA A 85 3.05 -3.76 -1.02
C ALA A 85 4.05 -4.34 0.00
N THR A 86 3.63 -5.26 0.88
CA THR A 86 4.50 -5.91 1.87
C THR A 86 5.20 -7.14 1.34
N PHE A 87 4.64 -7.79 0.33
CA PHE A 87 5.24 -8.97 -0.29
C PHE A 87 6.56 -8.64 -1.00
N TYR A 88 6.61 -7.52 -1.69
CA TYR A 88 7.80 -7.13 -2.43
C TYR A 88 8.74 -6.28 -1.58
N ALA A 89 9.97 -6.78 -1.34
CA ALA A 89 11.01 -6.07 -0.59
C ALA A 89 11.42 -4.72 -1.21
N HIS A 90 11.03 -4.48 -2.47
CA HIS A 90 11.27 -3.24 -3.18
C HIS A 90 10.50 -2.06 -2.56
N PHE A 91 9.29 -2.30 -2.08
CA PHE A 91 8.44 -1.25 -1.52
C PHE A 91 8.79 -0.93 -0.06
N ASN A 92 8.83 0.37 0.24
CA ASN A 92 9.06 0.86 1.59
C ASN A 92 7.80 1.52 2.12
N ILE A 93 7.11 0.85 3.03
CA ILE A 93 5.90 1.38 3.66
C ILE A 93 6.29 2.16 4.92
N VAL A 94 5.85 3.40 5.02
CA VAL A 94 6.12 4.28 6.15
C VAL A 94 4.82 4.77 6.77
N LYS A 95 4.71 4.59 8.08
CA LYS A 95 3.58 5.12 8.86
C LYS A 95 3.90 6.57 9.21
N ASP A 96 3.28 7.51 8.49
CA ASP A 96 3.12 8.94 8.83
C ASP A 96 4.27 9.68 9.56
N SER A 97 5.49 9.18 9.57
CA SER A 97 6.61 9.92 10.13
C SER A 97 7.12 10.92 9.10
N LYS A 98 7.01 12.20 9.42
CA LYS A 98 7.41 13.32 8.57
C LYS A 98 8.89 13.34 8.19
N ASP A 99 9.70 12.46 8.78
CA ASP A 99 11.16 12.60 8.79
C ASP A 99 11.88 11.50 8.01
N TYR A 100 11.17 10.60 7.33
CA TYR A 100 11.80 9.47 6.67
C TYR A 100 11.59 9.52 5.16
N ASN A 101 12.57 10.07 4.47
CA ASN A 101 12.63 9.99 3.00
C ASN A 101 14.09 9.81 2.56
N PRO A 102 14.67 8.61 2.66
CA PRO A 102 15.99 8.36 2.09
C PRO A 102 15.89 8.48 0.58
N VAL A 103 16.70 9.33 -0.01
CA VAL A 103 16.76 9.53 -1.46
C VAL A 103 17.22 8.25 -2.17
N ASN A 104 18.10 7.48 -1.50
CA ASN A 104 18.65 6.24 -2.04
C ASN A 104 18.54 5.10 -1.03
N VAL A 105 18.04 3.96 -1.48
CA VAL A 105 18.01 2.72 -0.71
C VAL A 105 18.93 1.70 -1.34
N VAL A 106 20.00 1.33 -0.63
CA VAL A 106 20.94 0.30 -1.07
C VAL A 106 20.52 -1.02 -0.43
N ARG A 107 20.16 -2.01 -1.27
CA ARG A 107 19.81 -3.36 -0.81
C ARG A 107 20.96 -4.31 -1.05
N VAL A 108 21.37 -5.02 0.00
CA VAL A 108 22.40 -6.06 -0.06
C VAL A 108 21.74 -7.41 0.16
N CYS A 109 21.95 -8.33 -0.78
CA CYS A 109 21.37 -9.68 -0.70
C CYS A 109 21.97 -10.44 0.49
N GLU A 110 21.09 -11.01 1.36
CA GLU A 110 21.47 -11.85 2.49
C GLU A 110 21.10 -13.34 2.30
N SER A 111 20.87 -13.76 1.02
CA SER A 111 20.63 -15.16 0.72
C SER A 111 21.88 -15.99 0.95
N LEU A 112 21.71 -17.27 1.26
CA LEU A 112 22.77 -18.22 1.63
C LEU A 112 23.98 -18.18 0.66
N THR A 113 23.74 -18.21 -0.64
CA THR A 113 24.81 -18.15 -1.64
C THR A 113 25.58 -16.82 -1.54
N CYS A 114 24.89 -15.70 -1.43
CA CYS A 114 25.55 -14.39 -1.30
C CYS A 114 26.31 -14.28 0.03
N GLU A 115 25.79 -14.85 1.10
CA GLU A 115 26.45 -14.90 2.41
C GLU A 115 27.77 -15.67 2.33
N LEU A 116 27.79 -16.83 1.69
CA LEU A 116 29.01 -17.63 1.43
C LEU A 116 30.06 -16.83 0.64
N PHE A 117 29.62 -15.92 -0.24
CA PHE A 117 30.51 -15.02 -1.00
C PHE A 117 30.81 -13.69 -0.28
N GLY A 118 30.46 -13.55 0.98
CA GLY A 118 30.86 -12.41 1.82
C GLY A 118 29.86 -11.25 1.86
N ALA A 119 28.59 -11.47 1.54
CA ALA A 119 27.54 -10.43 1.60
C ALA A 119 27.41 -9.78 2.98
N HIS A 120 27.61 -10.56 4.06
CA HIS A 120 27.55 -10.04 5.42
C HIS A 120 28.66 -8.98 5.68
N LYS A 121 29.87 -9.24 5.23
CA LYS A 121 30.98 -8.28 5.33
C LYS A 121 30.69 -7.04 4.47
N LEU A 122 30.23 -7.23 3.25
CA LEU A 122 29.82 -6.14 2.35
C LEU A 122 28.73 -5.28 3.00
N LEU A 123 27.70 -5.88 3.60
CA LEU A 123 26.63 -5.16 4.30
C LEU A 123 27.20 -4.30 5.45
N GLN A 124 28.13 -4.85 6.25
CA GLN A 124 28.77 -4.10 7.33
C GLN A 124 29.60 -2.92 6.81
N ASP A 125 30.32 -3.10 5.73
CA ASP A 125 31.17 -2.06 5.15
C ASP A 125 30.33 -0.94 4.52
N ILE A 126 29.27 -1.29 3.79
CA ILE A 126 28.36 -0.31 3.18
C ILE A 126 27.53 0.41 4.26
N LYS A 127 27.17 -0.22 5.36
CA LYS A 127 26.48 0.43 6.49
C LYS A 127 27.26 1.61 7.06
N LYS A 128 28.58 1.60 6.97
CA LYS A 128 29.43 2.75 7.38
C LYS A 128 29.20 4.00 6.53
N LEU A 129 28.65 3.82 5.32
CA LEU A 129 28.31 4.91 4.39
C LEU A 129 26.88 5.43 4.59
N GLU A 130 26.12 4.81 5.50
CA GLU A 130 24.73 5.20 5.77
C GLU A 130 24.68 6.63 6.31
N ASN A 131 23.78 7.44 5.75
CA ASN A 131 23.57 8.83 6.13
C ASN A 131 22.10 9.22 5.87
N LYS A 132 21.76 10.51 6.04
CA LYS A 132 20.39 10.99 5.83
C LYS A 132 19.83 10.73 4.41
N ASN A 133 20.71 10.61 3.42
CA ASN A 133 20.33 10.44 2.02
C ASN A 133 20.44 8.98 1.53
N ILE A 134 21.16 8.13 2.27
CA ILE A 134 21.41 6.73 1.91
C ILE A 134 21.00 5.85 3.07
N LYS A 135 20.10 4.92 2.80
CA LYS A 135 19.72 3.85 3.73
C LYS A 135 20.22 2.52 3.20
N VAL A 136 20.84 1.73 4.06
CA VAL A 136 21.34 0.39 3.73
C VAL A 136 20.47 -0.66 4.41
N VAL A 137 19.88 -1.55 3.64
CA VAL A 137 18.99 -2.60 4.16
C VAL A 137 19.40 -3.96 3.60
N PRO A 138 19.31 -5.03 4.41
CA PRO A 138 19.38 -6.37 3.87
C PRO A 138 18.16 -6.65 2.99
N GLY A 139 18.29 -7.56 2.04
CA GLY A 139 17.20 -7.91 1.15
C GLY A 139 17.26 -9.36 0.69
N PRO A 140 16.14 -9.90 0.20
CA PRO A 140 16.09 -11.21 -0.40
C PRO A 140 16.89 -11.26 -1.69
N CYS A 141 17.13 -12.47 -2.19
CA CYS A 141 17.77 -12.66 -3.50
C CYS A 141 16.95 -12.03 -4.61
N MET A 142 17.59 -11.19 -5.42
CA MET A 142 16.97 -10.54 -6.57
C MET A 142 17.25 -11.28 -7.89
N GLY A 143 17.92 -12.42 -7.84
CA GLY A 143 18.17 -13.27 -9.00
C GLY A 143 19.18 -12.70 -10.02
N ARG A 144 20.11 -11.86 -9.57
CA ARG A 144 21.17 -11.28 -10.41
C ARG A 144 22.53 -11.76 -9.99
#